data_6fa390dc284f328c1523b7b4d405927b
#
_entry.id   6fa390dc284f328c1523b7b4d405927b
#
_cell.length_a   1.000
_cell.length_b   1.000
_cell.length_c   1.000
_cell.angle_alpha   90.00
_cell.angle_beta   90.00
_cell.angle_gamma   90.00
#
_symmetry.space_group_name_H-M   'P 1'
#
loop_
_entity.id
_entity.type
_entity.pdbx_description
1 polymer ?
#
loop_
_entity_poly.entity_id
_entity_poly.type
_entity_poly.pdbx_seq_one_letter_code
_entity_poly.pdbx_strand_id
1 'polypeptide(L)'
;MKTQRLDFIDYLRAWALIIMIEVHVVNCFMLPPLRNTMWFDILNFINGLVAPAFIFISGFSFIIATYGKRKELIQFGSTFFKRVSRIFLIVIIGYLIHIPYFSLKNIIIYATPIEMNSFYNADVLQCIGSGLLLLLLLRMIIPSDRLYHGAITLYGLTVVIASPYIWTIDFSQWIPLPLACYCNELHGSFFPIFPWHGFLFLGAAYGIIYINIPSIKKKLFFTSSIIFAISISICGTLTLHYLLKNQSFTIKPSPLFFITRYAMVITIMFIVQLYLSLKQKSHTLLITIGQESLLVYWLHLQIIYRHIWNGKSLEVIVNQQFGILESLMAFLALLSAMVVCALVWNKIKQNYPMVAKKIVIAIIMLGGVTFFLL
;
A
#
# COMPACT_ATOMS: atom_id res chain seq x y z
N MET A 1 1.56 -9.06 27.36
CA MET A 1 0.39 -9.60 26.63
C MET A 1 0.84 -9.95 25.20
N LYS A 2 0.66 -11.18 24.74
CA LYS A 2 0.79 -11.50 23.31
C LYS A 2 -0.29 -10.66 22.59
N THR A 3 0.09 -9.75 21.74
CA THR A 3 -0.86 -8.99 20.90
C THR A 3 -1.61 -10.01 20.04
N GLN A 4 -2.89 -10.20 20.36
CA GLN A 4 -3.75 -11.09 19.59
C GLN A 4 -3.80 -10.53 18.15
N ARG A 5 -3.49 -11.37 17.18
CA ARG A 5 -3.52 -10.99 15.78
C ARG A 5 -4.97 -10.65 15.40
N LEU A 6 -5.14 -9.57 14.69
CA LEU A 6 -6.46 -9.10 14.28
C LEU A 6 -6.74 -9.60 12.86
N ASP A 7 -7.53 -10.66 12.74
CA ASP A 7 -7.84 -11.33 11.46
C ASP A 7 -8.43 -10.38 10.42
N PHE A 8 -9.22 -9.39 10.83
CA PHE A 8 -9.82 -8.43 9.90
C PHE A 8 -8.77 -7.60 9.13
N ILE A 9 -7.58 -7.40 9.70
CA ILE A 9 -6.48 -6.72 9.02
C ILE A 9 -5.95 -7.57 7.87
N ASP A 10 -5.78 -8.87 8.11
CA ASP A 10 -5.29 -9.79 7.09
C ASP A 10 -6.35 -9.99 5.99
N TYR A 11 -7.64 -10.01 6.34
CA TYR A 11 -8.74 -9.99 5.37
C TYR A 11 -8.74 -8.76 4.48
N LEU A 12 -8.60 -7.57 5.08
CA LEU A 12 -8.54 -6.31 4.31
C LEU A 12 -7.35 -6.29 3.34
N ARG A 13 -6.18 -6.77 3.79
CA ARG A 13 -5.01 -6.89 2.93
C ARG A 13 -5.25 -7.86 1.78
N ALA A 14 -5.88 -9.01 2.06
CA ALA A 14 -6.21 -10.00 1.03
C ALA A 14 -7.15 -9.43 -0.03
N TRP A 15 -8.23 -8.78 0.38
CA TRP A 15 -9.15 -8.13 -0.55
C TRP A 15 -8.47 -7.05 -1.39
N ALA A 16 -7.69 -6.18 -0.75
CA ALA A 16 -6.94 -5.15 -1.45
C ALA A 16 -5.95 -5.76 -2.47
N LEU A 17 -5.30 -6.88 -2.14
CA LEU A 17 -4.41 -7.60 -3.08
C LEU A 17 -5.16 -8.20 -4.26
N ILE A 18 -6.32 -8.82 -4.03
CA ILE A 18 -7.13 -9.42 -5.10
C ILE A 18 -7.53 -8.33 -6.09
N ILE A 19 -8.04 -7.20 -5.60
CA ILE A 19 -8.42 -6.06 -6.44
C ILE A 19 -7.17 -5.48 -7.13
N MET A 20 -6.02 -5.39 -6.46
CA MET A 20 -4.79 -4.87 -7.05
C MET A 20 -4.31 -5.71 -8.24
N ILE A 21 -4.37 -7.05 -8.14
CA ILE A 21 -4.03 -7.94 -9.26
C ILE A 21 -4.98 -7.67 -10.43
N GLU A 22 -6.29 -7.50 -10.16
CA GLU A 22 -7.28 -7.14 -11.18
C GLU A 22 -6.94 -5.81 -11.85
N VAL A 23 -6.64 -4.75 -11.06
CA VAL A 23 -6.25 -3.42 -11.56
C VAL A 23 -5.10 -3.53 -12.57
N HIS A 24 -4.04 -4.24 -12.21
CA HIS A 24 -2.87 -4.35 -13.08
C HIS A 24 -3.17 -5.15 -14.34
N VAL A 25 -3.90 -6.27 -14.25
CA VAL A 25 -4.30 -7.06 -15.42
C VAL A 25 -5.18 -6.26 -16.35
N VAL A 26 -6.21 -5.62 -15.83
CA VAL A 26 -7.16 -4.85 -16.63
C VAL A 26 -6.50 -3.63 -17.30
N ASN A 27 -5.66 -2.91 -16.56
CA ASN A 27 -4.97 -1.74 -17.10
C ASN A 27 -3.95 -2.09 -18.18
N CYS A 28 -3.29 -3.26 -18.09
CA CYS A 28 -2.27 -3.66 -19.04
C CYS A 28 -2.81 -4.44 -20.24
N PHE A 29 -3.92 -5.16 -20.07
CA PHE A 29 -4.35 -6.14 -21.07
C PHE A 29 -5.66 -5.80 -21.76
N MET A 30 -6.59 -5.08 -21.10
CA MET A 30 -7.92 -4.83 -21.66
C MET A 30 -7.92 -3.71 -22.70
N LEU A 31 -8.64 -3.93 -23.79
CA LEU A 31 -8.89 -2.97 -24.86
C LEU A 31 -9.39 -1.61 -24.33
N PRO A 32 -8.78 -0.47 -24.73
CA PRO A 32 -9.18 0.86 -24.25
C PRO A 32 -10.67 1.22 -24.49
N PRO A 33 -11.31 0.87 -25.62
CA PRO A 33 -12.73 1.19 -25.82
C PRO A 33 -13.66 0.54 -24.79
N LEU A 34 -13.31 -0.62 -24.24
CA LEU A 34 -14.11 -1.31 -23.21
C LEU A 34 -14.09 -0.59 -21.86
N ARG A 35 -13.13 0.32 -21.67
CA ARG A 35 -12.99 1.13 -20.45
C ARG A 35 -13.89 2.36 -20.43
N ASN A 36 -14.49 2.73 -21.55
CA ASN A 36 -15.40 3.88 -21.67
C ASN A 36 -16.86 3.47 -21.41
N THR A 37 -17.09 2.79 -20.27
CA THR A 37 -18.41 2.24 -19.92
C THR A 37 -18.72 2.49 -18.45
N MET A 38 -20.00 2.65 -18.12
CA MET A 38 -20.44 2.90 -16.74
C MET A 38 -20.00 1.80 -15.74
N TRP A 39 -19.99 0.54 -16.16
CA TRP A 39 -19.51 -0.55 -15.28
C TRP A 39 -18.02 -0.41 -14.99
N PHE A 40 -17.23 0.06 -15.95
CA PHE A 40 -15.79 0.28 -15.77
C PHE A 40 -15.52 1.47 -14.85
N ASP A 41 -16.34 2.53 -14.91
CA ASP A 41 -16.23 3.66 -13.98
C ASP A 41 -16.45 3.21 -12.52
N ILE A 42 -17.44 2.34 -12.29
CA ILE A 42 -17.68 1.74 -10.97
C ILE A 42 -16.48 0.89 -10.52
N LEU A 43 -15.97 0.04 -11.43
CA LEU A 43 -14.79 -0.79 -11.15
C LEU A 43 -13.58 0.08 -10.81
N ASN A 44 -13.29 1.08 -11.63
CA ASN A 44 -12.16 2.00 -11.42
C ASN A 44 -12.29 2.81 -10.13
N PHE A 45 -13.51 3.15 -9.73
CA PHE A 45 -13.76 3.77 -8.43
C PHE A 45 -13.38 2.84 -7.25
N ILE A 46 -13.76 1.55 -7.32
CA ILE A 46 -13.39 0.53 -6.33
C ILE A 46 -11.86 0.33 -6.33
N ASN A 47 -11.27 0.23 -7.50
CA ASN A 47 -9.83 0.09 -7.72
C ASN A 47 -9.05 1.23 -7.06
N GLY A 48 -9.57 2.45 -7.11
CA GLY A 48 -9.00 3.61 -6.46
C GLY A 48 -9.03 3.59 -4.92
N LEU A 49 -9.61 2.57 -4.27
CA LEU A 49 -9.59 2.37 -2.81
C LEU A 49 -8.44 1.48 -2.32
N VAL A 50 -7.79 0.75 -3.23
CA VAL A 50 -6.76 -0.24 -2.88
C VAL A 50 -5.56 0.39 -2.19
N ALA A 51 -4.95 1.40 -2.80
CA ALA A 51 -3.79 2.07 -2.21
C ALA A 51 -4.13 2.81 -0.90
N PRO A 52 -5.21 3.61 -0.80
CA PRO A 52 -5.69 4.15 0.47
C PRO A 52 -5.83 3.11 1.57
N ALA A 53 -6.43 1.94 1.26
CA ALA A 53 -6.61 0.86 2.23
C ALA A 53 -5.28 0.26 2.69
N PHE A 54 -4.34 -0.04 1.77
CA PHE A 54 -3.03 -0.58 2.12
C PHE A 54 -2.21 0.38 2.97
N ILE A 55 -2.19 1.65 2.62
CA ILE A 55 -1.45 2.68 3.33
C ILE A 55 -2.05 2.87 4.73
N PHE A 56 -3.39 3.00 4.83
CA PHE A 56 -4.10 3.11 6.11
C PHE A 56 -3.82 1.91 7.04
N ILE A 57 -4.00 0.67 6.51
CA ILE A 57 -3.79 -0.56 7.28
C ILE A 57 -2.34 -0.67 7.74
N SER A 58 -1.38 -0.16 6.99
CA SER A 58 0.04 -0.18 7.36
C SER A 58 0.29 0.66 8.61
N GLY A 59 -0.23 1.88 8.66
CA GLY A 59 -0.17 2.74 9.84
C GLY A 59 -0.91 2.16 11.04
N PHE A 60 -2.14 1.69 10.83
CA PHE A 60 -2.94 1.01 11.86
C PHE A 60 -2.20 -0.18 12.47
N SER A 61 -1.69 -1.08 11.62
CA SER A 61 -0.95 -2.29 12.05
C SER A 61 0.34 -1.97 12.77
N PHE A 62 1.02 -0.90 12.39
CA PHE A 62 2.23 -0.44 13.07
C PHE A 62 1.93 -0.09 14.52
N ILE A 63 0.86 0.65 14.78
CA ILE A 63 0.43 0.99 16.14
C ILE A 63 0.07 -0.26 16.93
N ILE A 64 -0.77 -1.16 16.38
CA ILE A 64 -1.11 -2.42 17.08
C ILE A 64 0.15 -3.20 17.50
N ALA A 65 1.18 -3.14 16.69
CA ALA A 65 2.41 -3.90 16.91
C ALA A 65 3.41 -3.22 17.85
N THR A 66 3.34 -1.89 18.03
CA THR A 66 4.32 -1.08 18.78
C THR A 66 3.75 -0.41 20.02
N TYR A 67 2.42 -0.39 20.18
CA TYR A 67 1.77 0.23 21.34
C TYR A 67 2.27 -0.39 22.66
N GLY A 68 2.59 0.46 23.63
CA GLY A 68 3.15 0.05 24.92
C GLY A 68 4.61 -0.45 24.88
N LYS A 69 5.27 -0.52 23.71
CA LYS A 69 6.64 -1.06 23.57
C LYS A 69 7.72 0.00 23.43
N ARG A 70 7.42 1.26 23.76
CA ARG A 70 8.38 2.36 23.60
C ARG A 70 9.75 2.09 24.24
N LYS A 71 9.78 1.51 25.44
CA LYS A 71 11.05 1.17 26.13
C LYS A 71 11.92 0.24 25.29
N GLU A 72 11.33 -0.82 24.70
CA GLU A 72 12.06 -1.75 23.82
C GLU A 72 12.57 -1.07 22.55
N LEU A 73 11.84 -0.08 22.02
CA LEU A 73 12.25 0.67 20.84
C LEU A 73 13.46 1.55 21.13
N ILE A 74 13.45 2.30 22.23
CA ILE A 74 14.54 3.21 22.62
C ILE A 74 15.80 2.45 23.00
N GLN A 75 15.66 1.29 23.66
CA GLN A 75 16.77 0.44 24.06
C GLN A 75 17.34 -0.40 22.91
N PHE A 76 16.90 -0.15 21.67
CA PHE A 76 17.32 -0.93 20.50
C PHE A 76 17.11 -2.44 20.68
N GLY A 77 16.03 -2.82 21.36
CA GLY A 77 15.69 -4.21 21.62
C GLY A 77 15.19 -4.96 20.38
N SER A 78 14.80 -6.22 20.56
CA SER A 78 14.34 -7.09 19.45
C SER A 78 13.16 -6.51 18.66
N THR A 79 12.29 -5.76 19.32
CA THR A 79 11.16 -5.05 18.66
C THR A 79 11.66 -3.97 17.71
N PHE A 80 12.67 -3.18 18.09
CA PHE A 80 13.27 -2.17 17.22
C PHE A 80 13.84 -2.80 15.95
N PHE A 81 14.75 -3.76 16.08
CA PHE A 81 15.37 -4.41 14.92
C PHE A 81 14.36 -5.08 14.00
N LYS A 82 13.33 -5.73 14.56
CA LYS A 82 12.23 -6.32 13.75
C LYS A 82 11.46 -5.26 12.96
N ARG A 83 11.23 -4.07 13.53
CA ARG A 83 10.51 -2.99 12.82
C ARG A 83 11.38 -2.35 11.76
N VAL A 84 12.61 -2.00 12.10
CA VAL A 84 13.57 -1.41 11.17
C VAL A 84 13.83 -2.35 9.99
N SER A 85 14.15 -3.62 10.23
CA SER A 85 14.38 -4.59 9.16
C SER A 85 13.17 -4.74 8.23
N ARG A 86 11.94 -4.70 8.79
CA ARG A 86 10.73 -4.77 7.97
C ARG A 86 10.52 -3.50 7.14
N ILE A 87 10.78 -2.32 7.70
CA ILE A 87 10.69 -1.04 6.99
C ILE A 87 11.71 -1.02 5.83
N PHE A 88 12.97 -1.39 6.10
CA PHE A 88 14.00 -1.47 5.07
C PHE A 88 13.65 -2.47 3.98
N LEU A 89 13.12 -3.65 4.33
CA LEU A 89 12.68 -4.64 3.36
C LEU A 89 11.58 -4.08 2.44
N ILE A 90 10.60 -3.35 2.98
CA ILE A 90 9.53 -2.73 2.20
C ILE A 90 10.11 -1.70 1.21
N VAL A 91 11.02 -0.83 1.68
CA VAL A 91 11.66 0.19 0.84
C VAL A 91 12.52 -0.43 -0.24
N ILE A 92 13.35 -1.42 0.10
CA ILE A 92 14.20 -2.13 -0.86
C ILE A 92 13.35 -2.81 -1.94
N ILE A 93 12.29 -3.53 -1.55
CA ILE A 93 11.39 -4.17 -2.53
C ILE A 93 10.73 -3.12 -3.42
N GLY A 94 10.31 -1.98 -2.87
CA GLY A 94 9.76 -0.87 -3.65
C GLY A 94 10.72 -0.39 -4.74
N TYR A 95 11.98 -0.18 -4.41
CA TYR A 95 12.99 0.21 -5.42
C TYR A 95 13.34 -0.92 -6.40
N LEU A 96 13.36 -2.18 -5.94
CA LEU A 96 13.62 -3.33 -6.83
C LEU A 96 12.52 -3.57 -7.87
N ILE A 97 11.30 -3.06 -7.64
CA ILE A 97 10.23 -3.11 -8.65
C ILE A 97 10.55 -2.22 -9.83
N HIS A 98 11.09 -1.02 -9.58
CA HIS A 98 11.32 0.02 -10.59
C HIS A 98 12.76 0.06 -11.12
N ILE A 99 13.65 -0.85 -10.67
CA ILE A 99 15.03 -0.88 -11.16
C ILE A 99 15.04 -1.22 -12.66
N PRO A 100 15.64 -0.39 -13.53
CA PRO A 100 15.53 -0.57 -14.99
C PRO A 100 16.20 -1.86 -15.46
N TYR A 101 17.38 -2.17 -14.95
CA TYR A 101 18.14 -3.39 -15.27
C TYR A 101 18.52 -4.12 -13.98
N PHE A 102 18.55 -5.45 -14.02
CA PHE A 102 19.05 -6.25 -12.88
C PHE A 102 20.57 -6.44 -12.95
N SER A 103 21.28 -5.40 -13.38
CA SER A 103 22.74 -5.34 -13.55
C SER A 103 23.21 -3.91 -13.37
N LEU A 104 24.14 -3.70 -12.44
CA LEU A 104 24.73 -2.38 -12.18
C LEU A 104 25.44 -1.83 -13.41
N LYS A 105 26.17 -2.70 -14.13
CA LYS A 105 26.85 -2.35 -15.37
C LYS A 105 25.88 -1.84 -16.43
N ASN A 106 24.76 -2.54 -16.62
CA ASN A 106 23.75 -2.14 -17.60
C ASN A 106 23.02 -0.85 -17.18
N ILE A 107 22.81 -0.61 -15.89
CA ILE A 107 22.29 0.66 -15.40
C ILE A 107 23.23 1.81 -15.76
N ILE A 108 24.54 1.66 -15.49
CA ILE A 108 25.52 2.71 -15.75
C ILE A 108 25.66 3.00 -17.25
N ILE A 109 25.60 1.96 -18.10
CA ILE A 109 25.90 2.10 -19.55
C ILE A 109 24.64 2.45 -20.35
N TYR A 110 23.47 1.89 -20.02
CA TYR A 110 22.30 1.91 -20.89
C TYR A 110 21.07 2.61 -20.28
N ALA A 111 21.04 2.86 -18.94
CA ALA A 111 19.87 3.47 -18.35
C ALA A 111 19.65 4.89 -18.86
N THR A 112 18.49 5.13 -19.42
CA THR A 112 18.09 6.45 -19.88
C THR A 112 17.65 7.35 -18.71
N PRO A 113 17.69 8.68 -18.86
CA PRO A 113 17.16 9.59 -17.84
C PRO A 113 15.67 9.31 -17.47
N ILE A 114 14.88 8.84 -18.44
CA ILE A 114 13.46 8.50 -18.21
C ILE A 114 13.34 7.25 -17.31
N GLU A 115 14.13 6.21 -17.58
CA GLU A 115 14.15 5.00 -16.75
C GLU A 115 14.66 5.28 -15.34
N MET A 116 15.69 6.12 -15.21
CA MET A 116 16.19 6.56 -13.90
C MET A 116 15.18 7.42 -13.14
N ASN A 117 14.42 8.27 -13.83
CA ASN A 117 13.34 9.01 -13.20
C ASN A 117 12.26 8.06 -12.67
N SER A 118 11.87 7.04 -13.44
CA SER A 118 10.93 6.00 -12.98
C SER A 118 11.45 5.25 -11.74
N PHE A 119 12.76 4.99 -11.66
CA PHE A 119 13.38 4.38 -10.48
C PHE A 119 13.30 5.27 -9.22
N TYR A 120 13.39 6.61 -9.38
CA TYR A 120 13.31 7.56 -8.28
C TYR A 120 11.88 7.83 -7.81
N ASN A 121 10.88 7.48 -8.60
CA ASN A 121 9.49 7.74 -8.30
C ASN A 121 9.04 7.06 -7.00
N ALA A 122 8.31 7.81 -6.19
CA ALA A 122 7.70 7.27 -4.99
C ALA A 122 6.44 6.47 -5.36
N ASP A 123 6.53 5.15 -5.20
CA ASP A 123 5.42 4.22 -5.29
C ASP A 123 4.87 3.89 -3.89
N VAL A 124 3.83 3.09 -3.81
CA VAL A 124 3.13 2.77 -2.56
C VAL A 124 4.04 2.17 -1.49
N LEU A 125 5.03 1.37 -1.85
CA LEU A 125 5.98 0.78 -0.88
C LEU A 125 6.96 1.81 -0.32
N GLN A 126 7.48 2.74 -1.14
CA GLN A 126 8.32 3.84 -0.69
C GLN A 126 7.52 4.79 0.21
N CYS A 127 6.27 5.10 -0.15
CA CYS A 127 5.36 5.88 0.67
C CYS A 127 5.11 5.22 2.04
N ILE A 128 4.79 3.92 2.07
CA ILE A 128 4.59 3.18 3.32
C ILE A 128 5.88 3.13 4.13
N GLY A 129 7.01 2.84 3.49
CA GLY A 129 8.30 2.72 4.16
C GLY A 129 8.74 4.01 4.84
N SER A 130 8.70 5.14 4.12
CA SER A 130 9.03 6.47 4.67
C SER A 130 8.09 6.88 5.80
N GLY A 131 6.78 6.64 5.64
CA GLY A 131 5.80 6.93 6.68
C GLY A 131 5.97 6.08 7.94
N LEU A 132 6.23 4.77 7.80
CA LEU A 132 6.50 3.88 8.93
C LEU A 132 7.80 4.24 9.65
N LEU A 133 8.84 4.66 8.91
CA LEU A 133 10.09 5.15 9.50
C LEU A 133 9.83 6.40 10.33
N LEU A 134 9.08 7.36 9.80
CA LEU A 134 8.73 8.58 10.53
C LEU A 134 7.87 8.28 11.77
N LEU A 135 6.88 7.37 11.69
CA LEU A 135 6.11 6.91 12.85
C LEU A 135 7.01 6.29 13.93
N LEU A 136 8.01 5.48 13.52
CA LEU A 136 8.97 4.87 14.44
C LEU A 136 9.81 5.92 15.14
N LEU A 137 10.37 6.88 14.39
CA LEU A 137 11.20 7.96 14.94
C LEU A 137 10.40 8.84 15.90
N LEU A 138 9.19 9.26 15.53
CA LEU A 138 8.30 10.04 16.38
C LEU A 138 7.98 9.27 17.68
N ARG A 139 7.76 7.94 17.59
CA ARG A 139 7.50 7.13 18.79
C ARG A 139 8.69 7.03 19.71
N MET A 140 9.90 7.02 19.19
CA MET A 140 11.13 7.03 20.00
C MET A 140 11.34 8.38 20.68
N ILE A 141 11.12 9.48 19.97
CA ILE A 141 11.35 10.84 20.47
C ILE A 141 10.26 11.24 21.48
N ILE A 142 8.98 11.02 21.17
CA ILE A 142 7.85 11.50 21.97
C ILE A 142 7.51 10.49 23.07
N PRO A 143 7.71 10.82 24.37
CA PRO A 143 7.46 9.88 25.47
C PRO A 143 5.97 9.72 25.81
N SER A 144 5.20 10.78 25.72
CA SER A 144 3.79 10.79 26.08
C SER A 144 2.91 10.19 24.98
N ASP A 145 2.03 9.25 25.32
CA ASP A 145 1.09 8.66 24.37
C ASP A 145 0.09 9.68 23.84
N ARG A 146 -0.32 10.68 24.63
CA ARG A 146 -1.20 11.77 24.20
C ARG A 146 -0.51 12.69 23.19
N LEU A 147 0.73 13.11 23.51
CA LEU A 147 1.52 13.95 22.59
C LEU A 147 1.85 13.21 21.28
N TYR A 148 2.18 11.93 21.37
CA TYR A 148 2.41 11.10 20.18
C TYR A 148 1.15 11.02 19.30
N HIS A 149 -0.02 10.75 19.92
CA HIS A 149 -1.29 10.74 19.19
C HIS A 149 -1.59 12.11 18.54
N GLY A 150 -1.42 13.18 19.30
CA GLY A 150 -1.58 14.56 18.78
C GLY A 150 -0.64 14.85 17.61
N ALA A 151 0.65 14.51 17.74
CA ALA A 151 1.66 14.77 16.73
C ALA A 151 1.39 14.00 15.42
N ILE A 152 1.06 12.71 15.50
CA ILE A 152 0.76 11.92 14.28
C ILE A 152 -0.54 12.35 13.62
N THR A 153 -1.56 12.74 14.40
CA THR A 153 -2.82 13.26 13.87
C THR A 153 -2.60 14.60 13.19
N LEU A 154 -1.89 15.51 13.86
CA LEU A 154 -1.58 16.83 13.30
C LEU A 154 -0.77 16.71 12.01
N TYR A 155 0.29 15.88 12.00
CA TYR A 155 1.06 15.62 10.78
C TYR A 155 0.19 15.09 9.64
N GLY A 156 -0.65 14.07 9.91
CA GLY A 156 -1.55 13.50 8.91
C GLY A 156 -2.50 14.54 8.31
N LEU A 157 -3.10 15.39 9.15
CA LEU A 157 -3.98 16.49 8.70
C LEU A 157 -3.21 17.55 7.91
N THR A 158 -2.02 17.96 8.39
CA THR A 158 -1.19 18.96 7.71
C THR A 158 -0.80 18.48 6.31
N VAL A 159 -0.39 17.23 6.16
CA VAL A 159 -0.06 16.62 4.85
C VAL A 159 -1.25 16.70 3.89
N VAL A 160 -2.46 16.39 4.37
CA VAL A 160 -3.67 16.44 3.53
C VAL A 160 -4.03 17.87 3.14
N ILE A 161 -4.03 18.80 4.10
CA ILE A 161 -4.44 20.19 3.86
C ILE A 161 -3.43 20.93 2.98
N ALA A 162 -2.12 20.65 3.17
CA ALA A 162 -1.06 21.29 2.39
C ALA A 162 -0.94 20.76 0.96
N SER A 163 -1.49 19.57 0.66
CA SER A 163 -1.29 18.89 -0.63
C SER A 163 -1.59 19.76 -1.86
N PRO A 164 -2.71 20.49 -1.95
CA PRO A 164 -3.00 21.30 -3.15
C PRO A 164 -1.92 22.34 -3.41
N TYR A 165 -1.35 22.93 -2.36
CA TYR A 165 -0.29 23.92 -2.47
C TYR A 165 1.06 23.26 -2.81
N ILE A 166 1.42 22.18 -2.14
CA ILE A 166 2.68 21.44 -2.35
C ILE A 166 2.79 20.92 -3.79
N TRP A 167 1.68 20.56 -4.43
CA TRP A 167 1.69 20.05 -5.79
C TRP A 167 1.92 21.10 -6.87
N THR A 168 1.88 22.40 -6.53
CA THR A 168 2.24 23.48 -7.45
C THR A 168 3.74 23.81 -7.45
N ILE A 169 4.51 23.21 -6.52
CA ILE A 169 5.91 23.54 -6.30
C ILE A 169 6.83 22.51 -6.95
N ASP A 170 7.74 22.93 -7.80
CA ASP A 170 8.79 22.07 -8.34
C ASP A 170 10.00 22.05 -7.38
N PHE A 171 10.03 21.04 -6.53
CA PHE A 171 11.09 20.84 -5.54
C PHE A 171 12.44 20.47 -6.16
N SER A 172 12.49 19.97 -7.39
CA SER A 172 13.74 19.61 -8.05
C SER A 172 14.70 20.79 -8.26
N GLN A 173 14.17 22.02 -8.16
CA GLN A 173 14.97 23.24 -8.22
C GLN A 173 15.81 23.49 -6.96
N TRP A 174 15.49 22.84 -5.83
CA TRP A 174 16.16 23.07 -4.54
C TRP A 174 16.74 21.83 -3.90
N ILE A 175 16.21 20.65 -4.22
CA ILE A 175 16.65 19.37 -3.67
C ILE A 175 16.87 18.35 -4.78
N PRO A 176 17.73 17.32 -4.57
CA PRO A 176 17.95 16.28 -5.56
C PRO A 176 16.63 15.60 -5.99
N LEU A 177 16.52 15.30 -7.29
CA LEU A 177 15.35 14.68 -7.91
C LEU A 177 14.78 13.47 -7.14
N PRO A 178 15.59 12.51 -6.63
CA PRO A 178 15.07 11.40 -5.84
C PRO A 178 14.31 11.83 -4.58
N LEU A 179 14.63 12.99 -4.00
CA LEU A 179 13.92 13.53 -2.84
C LEU A 179 12.70 14.35 -3.28
N ALA A 180 12.80 15.10 -4.38
CA ALA A 180 11.69 15.85 -4.96
C ALA A 180 10.53 14.93 -5.34
N CYS A 181 10.80 13.74 -5.86
CA CYS A 181 9.82 12.72 -6.19
C CYS A 181 8.96 12.26 -4.99
N TYR A 182 9.44 12.43 -3.76
CA TYR A 182 8.63 12.15 -2.57
C TYR A 182 7.63 13.26 -2.22
N CYS A 183 7.78 14.48 -2.74
CA CYS A 183 6.93 15.59 -2.37
C CYS A 183 5.60 15.62 -3.14
N ASN A 184 5.63 15.44 -4.45
CA ASN A 184 4.47 15.53 -5.33
C ASN A 184 4.60 14.65 -6.58
N GLU A 185 3.61 14.73 -7.50
CA GLU A 185 3.60 13.91 -8.72
C GLU A 185 4.25 14.58 -9.94
N LEU A 186 4.81 15.79 -9.84
CA LEU A 186 5.36 16.53 -10.98
C LEU A 186 6.40 15.77 -11.78
N HIS A 187 7.14 14.87 -11.12
CA HIS A 187 8.16 14.02 -11.74
C HIS A 187 7.70 12.57 -11.94
N GLY A 188 6.37 12.30 -11.90
CA GLY A 188 5.80 11.00 -12.21
C GLY A 188 5.58 10.05 -11.03
N SER A 189 5.74 10.51 -9.79
CA SER A 189 5.47 9.70 -8.59
C SER A 189 3.98 9.39 -8.45
N PHE A 190 3.65 8.12 -8.22
CA PHE A 190 2.27 7.67 -8.04
C PHE A 190 1.74 7.92 -6.64
N PHE A 191 2.62 7.80 -5.62
CA PHE A 191 2.25 7.86 -4.20
C PHE A 191 3.23 8.73 -3.39
N PRO A 192 3.35 10.04 -3.72
CA PRO A 192 4.17 10.96 -2.95
C PRO A 192 3.63 11.14 -1.53
N ILE A 193 4.42 11.74 -0.64
CA ILE A 193 4.04 12.01 0.76
C ILE A 193 2.68 12.75 0.82
N PHE A 194 2.50 13.76 -0.02
CA PHE A 194 1.29 14.58 -0.08
C PHE A 194 0.33 14.07 -1.17
N PRO A 195 -0.89 13.64 -0.84
CA PRO A 195 -1.54 13.50 0.47
C PRO A 195 -1.39 12.10 1.11
N TRP A 196 -0.61 11.19 0.54
CA TRP A 196 -0.68 9.75 0.83
C TRP A 196 -0.26 9.37 2.25
N HIS A 197 0.71 10.08 2.85
CA HIS A 197 1.02 9.90 4.27
C HIS A 197 -0.17 10.19 5.18
N GLY A 198 -1.13 11.01 4.76
CA GLY A 198 -2.37 11.23 5.47
C GLY A 198 -3.09 9.93 5.80
N PHE A 199 -3.22 9.01 4.84
CA PHE A 199 -3.84 7.69 5.08
C PHE A 199 -3.07 6.87 6.12
N LEU A 200 -1.75 6.89 6.06
CA LEU A 200 -0.91 6.14 6.99
C LEU A 200 -0.99 6.69 8.41
N PHE A 201 -0.84 8.00 8.55
CA PHE A 201 -0.78 8.65 9.86
C PHE A 201 -2.14 8.72 10.53
N LEU A 202 -3.22 9.01 9.80
CA LEU A 202 -4.58 8.96 10.34
C LEU A 202 -5.05 7.51 10.56
N GLY A 203 -4.54 6.54 9.78
CA GLY A 203 -4.70 5.11 10.06
C GLY A 203 -4.01 4.71 11.38
N ALA A 204 -2.81 5.23 11.63
CA ALA A 204 -2.11 5.06 12.91
C ALA A 204 -2.87 5.70 14.08
N ALA A 205 -3.35 6.94 13.90
CA ALA A 205 -4.17 7.62 14.90
C ALA A 205 -5.46 6.84 15.23
N TYR A 206 -6.13 6.32 14.20
CA TYR A 206 -7.29 5.44 14.38
C TYR A 206 -6.93 4.15 15.15
N GLY A 207 -5.74 3.60 14.91
CA GLY A 207 -5.22 2.45 15.65
C GLY A 207 -5.06 2.72 17.15
N ILE A 208 -4.60 3.91 17.54
CA ILE A 208 -4.51 4.33 18.96
C ILE A 208 -5.92 4.41 19.57
N ILE A 209 -6.89 5.01 18.87
CA ILE A 209 -8.27 5.07 19.32
C ILE A 209 -8.82 3.66 19.50
N TYR A 210 -8.61 2.77 18.51
CA TYR A 210 -9.09 1.38 18.56
C TYR A 210 -8.59 0.61 19.78
N ILE A 211 -7.31 0.80 20.17
CA ILE A 211 -6.72 0.12 21.33
C ILE A 211 -7.31 0.65 22.64
N ASN A 212 -7.52 1.96 22.74
CA ASN A 212 -7.90 2.62 23.98
C ASN A 212 -9.42 2.63 24.26
N ILE A 213 -10.27 2.27 23.29
CA ILE A 213 -11.71 2.18 23.52
C ILE A 213 -12.04 0.97 24.39
N PRO A 214 -12.76 1.16 25.52
CA PRO A 214 -13.25 0.08 26.34
C PRO A 214 -14.11 -0.91 25.53
N SER A 215 -13.99 -2.20 25.82
CA SER A 215 -14.73 -3.26 25.12
C SER A 215 -16.24 -3.03 25.07
N ILE A 216 -16.82 -2.52 26.16
CA ILE A 216 -18.25 -2.19 26.29
C ILE A 216 -18.69 -1.09 25.31
N LYS A 217 -17.82 -0.11 25.01
CA LYS A 217 -18.11 1.00 24.11
C LYS A 217 -17.74 0.74 22.66
N LYS A 218 -17.03 -0.37 22.37
CA LYS A 218 -16.56 -0.68 21.01
C LYS A 218 -17.70 -0.75 20.01
N LYS A 219 -18.80 -1.42 20.35
CA LYS A 219 -19.95 -1.55 19.43
C LYS A 219 -20.54 -0.18 19.06
N LEU A 220 -20.76 0.67 20.05
CA LEU A 220 -21.32 2.02 19.83
C LEU A 220 -20.36 2.88 18.99
N PHE A 221 -19.06 2.85 19.33
CA PHE A 221 -18.03 3.57 18.58
C PHE A 221 -18.00 3.13 17.12
N PHE A 222 -18.02 1.84 16.86
CA PHE A 222 -18.02 1.32 15.51
C PHE A 222 -19.28 1.71 14.74
N THR A 223 -20.46 1.58 15.36
CA THR A 223 -21.72 1.96 14.71
C THR A 223 -21.75 3.46 14.37
N SER A 224 -21.33 4.32 15.28
CA SER A 224 -21.27 5.77 15.03
C SER A 224 -20.22 6.13 13.97
N SER A 225 -19.06 5.48 14.01
CA SER A 225 -18.00 5.67 13.01
C SER A 225 -18.45 5.29 11.60
N ILE A 226 -19.27 4.24 11.45
CA ILE A 226 -19.85 3.85 10.15
C ILE A 226 -20.82 4.88 9.64
N ILE A 227 -21.81 5.23 10.44
CA ILE A 227 -22.84 6.20 10.01
C ILE A 227 -22.14 7.47 9.54
N PHE A 228 -21.18 7.95 10.31
CA PHE A 228 -20.38 9.12 9.97
C PHE A 228 -19.57 8.91 8.67
N ALA A 229 -18.88 7.77 8.53
CA ALA A 229 -18.07 7.45 7.36
C ALA A 229 -18.93 7.30 6.10
N ILE A 230 -20.07 6.63 6.17
CA ILE A 230 -21.02 6.51 5.05
C ILE A 230 -21.55 7.89 4.65
N SER A 231 -21.95 8.71 5.62
CA SER A 231 -22.44 10.07 5.36
C SER A 231 -21.38 10.92 4.64
N ILE A 232 -20.15 10.92 5.14
CA ILE A 232 -19.03 11.62 4.50
C ILE A 232 -18.73 11.06 3.09
N SER A 233 -18.77 9.74 2.93
CA SER A 233 -18.52 9.10 1.64
C SER A 233 -19.56 9.54 0.60
N ILE A 234 -20.84 9.52 0.97
CA ILE A 234 -21.93 9.93 0.06
C ILE A 234 -21.83 11.43 -0.24
N CYS A 235 -21.80 12.28 0.79
CA CYS A 235 -21.70 13.74 0.60
C CYS A 235 -20.44 14.12 -0.20
N GLY A 236 -19.29 13.54 0.15
CA GLY A 236 -18.02 13.81 -0.53
C GLY A 236 -18.02 13.38 -1.99
N THR A 237 -18.61 12.21 -2.30
CA THR A 237 -18.71 11.73 -3.69
C THR A 237 -19.65 12.60 -4.51
N LEU A 238 -20.80 12.99 -3.95
CA LEU A 238 -21.74 13.89 -4.65
C LEU A 238 -21.12 15.27 -4.90
N THR A 239 -20.42 15.82 -3.91
CA THR A 239 -19.72 17.11 -4.04
C THR A 239 -18.61 17.02 -5.08
N LEU A 240 -17.83 15.94 -5.06
CA LEU A 240 -16.75 15.72 -6.03
C LEU A 240 -17.30 15.60 -7.45
N HIS A 241 -18.38 14.83 -7.62
CA HIS A 241 -19.06 14.70 -8.92
C HIS A 241 -19.58 16.04 -9.44
N TYR A 242 -20.21 16.85 -8.57
CA TYR A 242 -20.69 18.19 -8.93
C TYR A 242 -19.54 19.12 -9.35
N LEU A 243 -18.43 19.15 -8.61
CA LEU A 243 -17.27 19.99 -8.91
C LEU A 243 -16.56 19.57 -10.20
N LEU A 244 -16.46 18.26 -10.47
CA LEU A 244 -15.87 17.74 -11.71
C LEU A 244 -16.72 18.08 -12.93
N LYS A 245 -18.04 17.97 -12.83
CA LYS A 245 -18.96 18.32 -13.92
C LYS A 245 -18.82 19.79 -14.34
N ASN A 246 -18.48 20.68 -13.39
CA ASN A 246 -18.30 22.11 -13.64
C ASN A 246 -16.88 22.48 -14.06
N GLN A 247 -15.98 21.52 -14.31
CA GLN A 247 -14.58 21.69 -14.74
C GLN A 247 -13.74 22.63 -13.82
N SER A 248 -14.20 22.89 -12.61
CA SER A 248 -13.57 23.85 -11.69
C SER A 248 -12.60 23.19 -10.71
N PHE A 249 -12.29 21.88 -10.89
CA PHE A 249 -11.60 21.15 -9.84
C PHE A 249 -10.76 19.97 -10.35
N THR A 250 -9.54 19.83 -9.82
CA THR A 250 -8.70 18.65 -10.02
C THR A 250 -8.93 17.65 -8.89
N ILE A 251 -9.13 16.38 -9.23
CA ILE A 251 -9.43 15.32 -8.25
C ILE A 251 -8.31 15.19 -7.21
N LYS A 252 -7.08 15.06 -7.68
CA LYS A 252 -5.86 15.06 -6.86
C LYS A 252 -5.18 16.43 -6.97
N PRO A 253 -4.59 16.91 -5.91
CA PRO A 253 -4.38 16.36 -4.55
C PRO A 253 -5.40 16.84 -3.51
N SER A 254 -6.66 16.98 -3.88
CA SER A 254 -7.69 17.60 -3.06
C SER A 254 -7.92 16.94 -1.69
N PRO A 255 -8.07 17.71 -0.60
CA PRO A 255 -8.54 17.19 0.68
C PRO A 255 -9.90 16.48 0.61
N LEU A 256 -10.78 16.89 -0.32
CA LEU A 256 -12.08 16.23 -0.55
C LEU A 256 -11.90 14.81 -1.10
N PHE A 257 -10.97 14.62 -2.05
CA PHE A 257 -10.57 13.27 -2.52
C PHE A 257 -10.10 12.42 -1.35
N PHE A 258 -9.22 12.98 -0.51
CA PHE A 258 -8.68 12.26 0.64
C PHE A 258 -9.77 11.84 1.62
N ILE A 259 -10.60 12.77 2.09
CA ILE A 259 -11.60 12.50 3.15
C ILE A 259 -12.65 11.48 2.69
N THR A 260 -13.05 11.54 1.41
CA THR A 260 -13.98 10.59 0.81
C THR A 260 -13.40 9.17 0.82
N ARG A 261 -12.15 9.01 0.37
CA ARG A 261 -11.45 7.70 0.33
C ARG A 261 -11.16 7.18 1.73
N TYR A 262 -10.76 8.05 2.64
CA TYR A 262 -10.51 7.71 4.04
C TYR A 262 -11.78 7.17 4.72
N ALA A 263 -12.91 7.84 4.53
CA ALA A 263 -14.19 7.40 5.04
C ALA A 263 -14.62 6.04 4.46
N MET A 264 -14.40 5.81 3.16
CA MET A 264 -14.68 4.52 2.53
C MET A 264 -13.82 3.39 3.09
N VAL A 265 -12.53 3.63 3.32
CA VAL A 265 -11.63 2.63 3.95
C VAL A 265 -12.11 2.25 5.35
N ILE A 266 -12.56 3.22 6.16
CA ILE A 266 -13.15 2.94 7.47
C ILE A 266 -14.43 2.09 7.31
N THR A 267 -15.29 2.43 6.36
CA THR A 267 -16.53 1.69 6.09
C THR A 267 -16.23 0.23 5.70
N ILE A 268 -15.28 0.01 4.76
CA ILE A 268 -14.87 -1.33 4.35
C ILE A 268 -14.27 -2.12 5.53
N MET A 269 -13.39 -1.48 6.31
CA MET A 269 -12.80 -2.11 7.49
C MET A 269 -13.87 -2.60 8.46
N PHE A 270 -14.92 -1.82 8.64
CA PHE A 270 -16.01 -2.22 9.52
C PHE A 270 -16.88 -3.33 8.92
N ILE A 271 -17.20 -3.28 7.63
CA ILE A 271 -17.95 -4.35 6.94
C ILE A 271 -17.21 -5.67 7.14
N VAL A 272 -15.88 -5.67 6.99
CA VAL A 272 -15.05 -6.88 7.22
C VAL A 272 -15.08 -7.31 8.68
N GLN A 273 -15.04 -6.38 9.64
CA GLN A 273 -15.16 -6.72 11.07
C GLN A 273 -16.53 -7.31 11.38
N LEU A 274 -17.62 -6.72 10.85
CA LEU A 274 -18.97 -7.23 11.02
C LEU A 274 -19.11 -8.64 10.44
N TYR A 275 -18.63 -8.83 9.20
CA TYR A 275 -18.62 -10.14 8.55
C TYR A 275 -17.92 -11.20 9.41
N LEU A 276 -16.73 -10.90 9.94
CA LEU A 276 -15.99 -11.83 10.80
C LEU A 276 -16.66 -12.06 12.15
N SER A 277 -17.37 -11.08 12.70
CA SER A 277 -18.12 -11.25 13.94
C SER A 277 -19.35 -12.17 13.79
N LEU A 278 -19.90 -12.25 12.59
CA LEU A 278 -21.04 -13.13 12.27
C LEU A 278 -20.60 -14.55 11.89
N LYS A 279 -19.35 -14.74 11.47
CA LYS A 279 -18.80 -16.05 11.14
C LYS A 279 -18.02 -16.63 12.32
N GLN A 280 -18.34 -17.88 12.69
CA GLN A 280 -17.64 -18.61 13.76
C GLN A 280 -16.21 -19.02 13.39
N LYS A 281 -15.89 -19.11 12.08
CA LYS A 281 -14.55 -19.48 11.60
C LYS A 281 -14.10 -18.51 10.52
N SER A 282 -12.89 -18.00 10.66
CA SER A 282 -12.23 -17.19 9.62
C SER A 282 -11.75 -18.09 8.47
N HIS A 283 -11.81 -17.60 7.22
CA HIS A 283 -11.29 -18.32 6.06
C HIS A 283 -9.76 -18.28 6.06
N THR A 284 -9.15 -19.41 6.33
CA THR A 284 -7.69 -19.57 6.40
C THR A 284 -6.98 -19.10 5.14
N LEU A 285 -7.62 -19.27 3.96
CA LEU A 285 -7.09 -18.84 2.67
C LEU A 285 -6.85 -17.32 2.62
N LEU A 286 -7.88 -16.52 2.91
CA LEU A 286 -7.78 -15.04 2.88
C LEU A 286 -6.78 -14.53 3.92
N ILE A 287 -6.76 -15.13 5.12
CA ILE A 287 -5.76 -14.81 6.12
C ILE A 287 -4.35 -15.07 5.58
N THR A 288 -4.12 -16.20 4.93
CA THR A 288 -2.81 -16.56 4.37
C THR A 288 -2.37 -15.58 3.29
N ILE A 289 -3.25 -15.23 2.35
CA ILE A 289 -2.97 -14.23 1.31
C ILE A 289 -2.60 -12.88 1.94
N GLY A 290 -3.37 -12.42 2.91
CA GLY A 290 -3.10 -11.17 3.62
C GLY A 290 -1.79 -11.19 4.40
N GLN A 291 -1.39 -12.35 4.94
CA GLN A 291 -0.10 -12.54 5.63
C GLN A 291 1.09 -12.47 4.70
N GLU A 292 0.95 -13.01 3.49
CA GLU A 292 1.98 -13.05 2.45
C GLU A 292 1.86 -11.88 1.48
N SER A 293 1.21 -10.79 1.91
CA SER A 293 0.87 -9.66 1.06
C SER A 293 2.07 -9.04 0.32
N LEU A 294 3.24 -8.95 0.94
CA LEU A 294 4.43 -8.38 0.31
C LEU A 294 4.98 -9.28 -0.80
N LEU A 295 4.93 -10.61 -0.62
CA LEU A 295 5.33 -11.57 -1.64
C LEU A 295 4.40 -11.50 -2.85
N VAL A 296 3.09 -11.55 -2.61
CA VAL A 296 2.08 -11.47 -3.68
C VAL A 296 2.17 -10.14 -4.41
N TYR A 297 2.32 -9.03 -3.67
CA TYR A 297 2.51 -7.69 -4.23
C TYR A 297 3.71 -7.62 -5.18
N TRP A 298 4.87 -8.08 -4.74
CA TRP A 298 6.08 -8.03 -5.55
C TRP A 298 5.98 -8.96 -6.76
N LEU A 299 5.53 -10.20 -6.55
CA LEU A 299 5.59 -11.24 -7.56
C LEU A 299 4.66 -10.98 -8.75
N HIS A 300 3.40 -10.53 -8.51
CA HIS A 300 2.48 -10.26 -9.63
C HIS A 300 2.97 -9.10 -10.50
N LEU A 301 3.60 -8.06 -9.91
CA LEU A 301 4.20 -6.96 -10.67
C LEU A 301 5.39 -7.42 -11.50
N GLN A 302 6.26 -8.32 -10.95
CA GLN A 302 7.35 -8.88 -11.72
C GLN A 302 6.85 -9.70 -12.92
N ILE A 303 5.76 -10.45 -12.76
CA ILE A 303 5.18 -11.24 -13.86
C ILE A 303 4.63 -10.34 -14.97
N ILE A 304 3.95 -9.26 -14.63
CA ILE A 304 3.30 -8.37 -15.62
C ILE A 304 4.32 -7.45 -16.29
N TYR A 305 5.18 -6.78 -15.52
CA TYR A 305 5.99 -5.65 -16.00
C TYR A 305 7.45 -5.98 -16.28
N ARG A 306 7.98 -7.11 -15.78
CA ARG A 306 9.40 -7.43 -16.01
C ARG A 306 9.61 -8.07 -17.37
N HIS A 307 10.74 -7.75 -18.02
CA HIS A 307 11.14 -8.28 -19.33
C HIS A 307 11.69 -9.73 -19.23
N ILE A 308 10.93 -10.63 -18.60
CA ILE A 308 11.31 -12.04 -18.41
C ILE A 308 10.76 -12.96 -19.50
N TRP A 309 9.87 -12.46 -20.35
CA TRP A 309 9.23 -13.23 -21.41
C TRP A 309 9.91 -12.95 -22.76
N ASN A 310 10.96 -13.70 -23.06
CA ASN A 310 11.78 -13.50 -24.27
C ASN A 310 12.25 -12.02 -24.44
N GLY A 311 12.70 -11.41 -23.33
CA GLY A 311 13.16 -10.02 -23.31
C GLY A 311 12.04 -8.97 -23.39
N LYS A 312 10.78 -9.35 -23.25
CA LYS A 312 9.62 -8.45 -23.21
C LYS A 312 8.82 -8.64 -21.90
N SER A 313 8.03 -7.64 -21.53
CA SER A 313 7.03 -7.76 -20.46
C SER A 313 5.70 -8.28 -21.02
N LEU A 314 4.85 -8.86 -20.16
CA LEU A 314 3.49 -9.23 -20.60
C LEU A 314 2.67 -8.01 -21.01
N GLU A 315 2.88 -6.86 -20.37
CA GLU A 315 2.28 -5.59 -20.76
C GLU A 315 2.55 -5.27 -22.24
N VAL A 316 3.81 -5.40 -22.69
CA VAL A 316 4.20 -5.15 -24.08
C VAL A 316 3.73 -6.26 -25.02
N ILE A 317 3.71 -7.52 -24.60
CA ILE A 317 3.26 -8.65 -25.41
C ILE A 317 1.78 -8.57 -25.70
N VAL A 318 0.96 -8.33 -24.67
CA VAL A 318 -0.51 -8.27 -24.80
C VAL A 318 -0.96 -6.93 -25.36
N ASN A 319 -0.29 -5.84 -24.99
CA ASN A 319 -0.48 -4.49 -25.52
C ASN A 319 -1.96 -4.06 -25.61
N GLN A 320 -2.71 -4.26 -24.53
CA GLN A 320 -4.12 -3.85 -24.41
C GLN A 320 -5.05 -4.43 -25.51
N GLN A 321 -4.86 -5.67 -25.89
CA GLN A 321 -5.64 -6.31 -26.98
C GLN A 321 -6.72 -7.28 -26.48
N PHE A 322 -6.82 -7.51 -25.15
CA PHE A 322 -7.77 -8.47 -24.60
C PHE A 322 -9.19 -7.87 -24.49
N GLY A 323 -10.18 -8.68 -24.82
CA GLY A 323 -11.58 -8.42 -24.49
C GLY A 323 -11.85 -8.65 -22.99
N ILE A 324 -13.12 -8.57 -22.61
CA ILE A 324 -13.53 -8.75 -21.19
C ILE A 324 -13.24 -10.18 -20.71
N LEU A 325 -13.56 -11.19 -21.52
CA LEU A 325 -13.39 -12.60 -21.15
C LEU A 325 -11.90 -12.97 -21.01
N GLU A 326 -11.07 -12.57 -21.97
CA GLU A 326 -9.63 -12.81 -21.94
C GLU A 326 -8.97 -12.10 -20.73
N SER A 327 -9.37 -10.86 -20.44
CA SER A 327 -8.90 -10.12 -19.27
C SER A 327 -9.31 -10.82 -17.96
N LEU A 328 -10.55 -11.31 -17.88
CA LEU A 328 -11.03 -12.09 -16.73
C LEU A 328 -10.26 -13.40 -16.57
N MET A 329 -10.01 -14.13 -17.65
CA MET A 329 -9.22 -15.37 -17.61
C MET A 329 -7.78 -15.10 -17.19
N ALA A 330 -7.15 -14.05 -17.71
CA ALA A 330 -5.80 -13.64 -17.31
C ALA A 330 -5.73 -13.26 -15.84
N PHE A 331 -6.72 -12.51 -15.34
CA PHE A 331 -6.85 -12.19 -13.91
C PHE A 331 -6.97 -13.44 -13.05
N LEU A 332 -7.88 -14.36 -13.39
CA LEU A 332 -8.10 -15.59 -12.63
C LEU A 332 -6.86 -16.50 -12.65
N ALA A 333 -6.17 -16.59 -13.77
CA ALA A 333 -4.93 -17.35 -13.89
C ALA A 333 -3.83 -16.77 -13.00
N LEU A 334 -3.60 -15.45 -13.07
CA LEU A 334 -2.60 -14.78 -12.24
C LEU A 334 -2.96 -14.85 -10.75
N LEU A 335 -4.22 -14.60 -10.40
CA LEU A 335 -4.70 -14.72 -9.01
C LEU A 335 -4.47 -16.14 -8.47
N SER A 336 -4.82 -17.17 -9.24
CA SER A 336 -4.62 -18.56 -8.85
C SER A 336 -3.14 -18.87 -8.61
N ALA A 337 -2.25 -18.43 -9.48
CA ALA A 337 -0.81 -18.57 -9.32
C ALA A 337 -0.32 -17.88 -8.03
N MET A 338 -0.79 -16.66 -7.75
CA MET A 338 -0.42 -15.91 -6.53
C MET A 338 -0.94 -16.59 -5.26
N VAL A 339 -2.16 -17.13 -5.30
CA VAL A 339 -2.72 -17.91 -4.18
C VAL A 339 -1.87 -19.15 -3.89
N VAL A 340 -1.51 -19.91 -4.92
CA VAL A 340 -0.64 -21.10 -4.76
C VAL A 340 0.71 -20.69 -4.18
N CYS A 341 1.35 -19.65 -4.70
CA CYS A 341 2.62 -19.14 -4.18
C CYS A 341 2.52 -18.73 -2.70
N ALA A 342 1.44 -18.01 -2.32
CA ALA A 342 1.22 -17.60 -0.93
C ALA A 342 1.04 -18.83 0.00
N LEU A 343 0.25 -19.83 -0.40
CA LEU A 343 0.02 -21.05 0.38
C LEU A 343 1.30 -21.87 0.56
N VAL A 344 2.04 -22.10 -0.53
CA VAL A 344 3.30 -22.84 -0.50
C VAL A 344 4.33 -22.14 0.39
N TRP A 345 4.50 -20.84 0.21
CA TRP A 345 5.44 -20.05 1.01
C TRP A 345 5.08 -20.01 2.49
N ASN A 346 3.80 -19.83 2.79
CA ASN A 346 3.33 -19.87 4.18
C ASN A 346 3.58 -21.24 4.82
N LYS A 347 3.30 -22.34 4.11
CA LYS A 347 3.58 -23.71 4.57
C LYS A 347 5.06 -23.95 4.83
N ILE A 348 5.94 -23.48 3.94
CA ILE A 348 7.41 -23.56 4.12
C ILE A 348 7.83 -22.79 5.38
N LYS A 349 7.32 -21.58 5.59
CA LYS A 349 7.64 -20.78 6.78
C LYS A 349 7.17 -21.42 8.09
N GLN A 350 6.01 -22.06 8.08
CA GLN A 350 5.44 -22.69 9.26
C GLN A 350 6.14 -24.01 9.60
N ASN A 351 6.34 -24.88 8.62
CA ASN A 351 6.86 -26.22 8.83
C ASN A 351 8.39 -26.28 8.81
N TYR A 352 9.04 -25.41 8.04
CA TYR A 352 10.48 -25.43 7.80
C TYR A 352 11.11 -24.03 7.91
N PRO A 353 11.05 -23.37 9.09
CA PRO A 353 11.49 -21.97 9.23
C PRO A 353 12.98 -21.75 8.88
N MET A 354 13.83 -22.75 9.15
CA MET A 354 15.25 -22.69 8.78
C MET A 354 15.46 -22.76 7.26
N VAL A 355 14.65 -23.57 6.56
CA VAL A 355 14.69 -23.65 5.09
C VAL A 355 14.20 -22.34 4.49
N ALA A 356 13.09 -21.79 4.99
CA ALA A 356 12.61 -20.47 4.55
C ALA A 356 13.69 -19.38 4.68
N LYS A 357 14.40 -19.34 5.81
CA LYS A 357 15.51 -18.41 6.01
C LYS A 357 16.64 -18.62 5.01
N LYS A 358 17.04 -19.88 4.75
CA LYS A 358 18.08 -20.22 3.77
C LYS A 358 17.68 -19.80 2.35
N ILE A 359 16.41 -20.04 1.96
CA ILE A 359 15.89 -19.62 0.64
C ILE A 359 15.98 -18.10 0.49
N VAL A 360 15.54 -17.32 1.49
CA VAL A 360 15.64 -15.85 1.43
C VAL A 360 17.09 -15.40 1.30
N ILE A 361 18.00 -15.97 2.08
CA ILE A 361 19.43 -15.64 2.01
C ILE A 361 19.99 -15.99 0.63
N ALA A 362 19.66 -17.17 0.10
CA ALA A 362 20.12 -17.61 -1.23
C ALA A 362 19.61 -16.66 -2.35
N ILE A 363 18.35 -16.24 -2.29
CA ILE A 363 17.78 -15.28 -3.25
C ILE A 363 18.51 -13.93 -3.16
N ILE A 364 18.78 -13.42 -1.96
CA ILE A 364 19.50 -12.16 -1.76
C ILE A 364 20.93 -12.28 -2.29
N MET A 365 21.63 -13.37 -1.96
CA MET A 365 23.00 -13.59 -2.40
C MET A 365 23.08 -13.74 -3.93
N LEU A 366 22.23 -14.57 -4.52
CA LEU A 366 22.18 -14.77 -5.96
C LEU A 366 21.80 -13.46 -6.68
N GLY A 367 20.76 -12.77 -6.21
CA GLY A 367 20.38 -11.47 -6.77
C GLY A 367 21.47 -10.42 -6.64
N GLY A 368 22.20 -10.38 -5.52
CA GLY A 368 23.35 -9.50 -5.35
C GLY A 368 24.50 -9.85 -6.30
N VAL A 369 24.86 -11.13 -6.40
CA VAL A 369 25.91 -11.59 -7.32
C VAL A 369 25.56 -11.25 -8.78
N THR A 370 24.33 -11.55 -9.23
CA THR A 370 23.88 -11.21 -10.58
C THR A 370 23.90 -9.71 -10.82
N PHE A 371 23.44 -8.90 -9.85
CA PHE A 371 23.39 -7.45 -9.97
C PHE A 371 24.76 -6.80 -10.15
N PHE A 372 25.79 -7.28 -9.43
CA PHE A 372 27.13 -6.69 -9.46
C PHE A 372 28.05 -7.30 -10.52
N LEU A 373 27.83 -8.55 -10.94
CA LEU A 373 28.72 -9.25 -11.87
C LEU A 373 28.25 -9.27 -13.33
N LEU A 374 26.95 -9.18 -13.57
CA LEU A 374 26.36 -9.09 -14.92
C LEU A 374 26.07 -7.65 -15.30
#